data_ed774c2fb7291a261631d994e306dca5
#
_entry.id   ed774c2fb7291a261631d994e306dca5
#
_cell.length_a   1.000
_cell.length_b   1.000
_cell.length_c   1.000
_cell.angle_alpha   90.00
_cell.angle_beta   90.00
_cell.angle_gamma   90.00
#
_symmetry.space_group_name_H-M   'P 1'
#
loop_
_entity.id
_entity.type
_entity.pdbx_description
1 polymer ?
#
loop_
_entity_poly.entity_id
_entity_poly.type
_entity_poly.pdbx_seq_one_letter_code
_entity_poly.pdbx_strand_id
1 'polypeptide(L)'
;SDWSSDVCSSDLIFYSTRHIEKSFAKNDTAKLFFETRGVLLHELTHAYQLEPQGIGSYGTNRVFWAFIEGMADAVRVANGGFDGPNARPKGGNYMDGYRTAGYFFVWLRDNKDPEFLRKFNRSTLEVIPWSFDGAIKHILGKEYSIDELWHEYQVAVGDIQV
;
A
#
# COMPACT_ATOMS: atom_id res chain seq x y z
N SER A 1 9.76 15.85 -0.15
CA SER A 1 9.28 14.63 -0.80
C SER A 1 8.16 14.98 -1.77
N ASP A 2 8.50 15.01 -3.06
CA ASP A 2 7.61 15.48 -4.13
C ASP A 2 6.84 14.34 -4.79
N TRP A 3 6.14 13.53 -4.01
CA TRP A 3 5.22 12.52 -4.55
C TRP A 3 3.84 13.09 -4.88
N SER A 4 3.59 14.35 -4.56
CA SER A 4 2.29 15.01 -4.72
C SER A 4 1.93 15.40 -6.17
N SER A 5 2.74 15.01 -7.15
CA SER A 5 2.50 15.35 -8.55
C SER A 5 2.08 14.18 -9.44
N ASP A 6 2.04 12.97 -8.92
CA ASP A 6 1.50 11.82 -9.64
C ASP A 6 0.05 11.62 -9.15
N VAL A 7 -0.90 11.93 -10.00
CA VAL A 7 -2.33 11.88 -9.68
C VAL A 7 -3.04 11.05 -10.74
N CYS A 8 -3.78 10.06 -10.29
CA CYS A 8 -4.77 9.40 -11.13
C CYS A 8 -6.11 10.12 -10.97
N SER A 9 -6.59 10.74 -12.02
CA SER A 9 -7.94 11.29 -12.08
C SER A 9 -8.74 10.58 -13.16
N SER A 10 -9.74 9.82 -12.75
CA SER A 10 -10.69 9.06 -13.56
C SER A 10 -10.10 8.26 -14.74
N ASP A 11 -9.53 8.88 -15.75
CA ASP A 11 -9.08 8.19 -16.97
C ASP A 11 -7.64 8.57 -17.38
N LEU A 12 -6.93 9.36 -16.55
CA LEU A 12 -5.60 9.87 -16.86
C LEU A 12 -4.63 9.64 -15.71
N ILE A 13 -3.46 9.11 -16.04
CA ILE A 13 -2.32 9.02 -15.14
C ILE A 13 -1.36 10.13 -15.49
N PHE A 14 -1.09 11.02 -14.53
CA PHE A 14 -0.07 12.07 -14.67
C PHE A 14 1.23 11.58 -14.07
N TYR A 15 2.30 11.55 -14.86
CA TYR A 15 3.62 11.15 -14.41
C TYR A 15 4.58 12.33 -14.47
N SER A 16 5.24 12.62 -13.34
CA SER A 16 6.15 13.75 -13.22
C SER A 16 7.36 13.61 -14.14
N THR A 17 7.54 14.54 -15.09
CA THR A 17 8.74 14.61 -15.94
C THR A 17 10.02 14.76 -15.10
N ARG A 18 9.94 15.49 -14.00
CA ARG A 18 11.06 15.64 -13.05
C ARG A 18 11.46 14.31 -12.40
N HIS A 19 10.49 13.44 -12.12
CA HIS A 19 10.76 12.10 -11.61
C HIS A 19 11.44 11.23 -12.65
N ILE A 20 10.99 11.29 -13.91
CA ILE A 20 11.61 10.62 -15.05
C ILE A 20 13.05 11.08 -15.22
N GLU A 21 13.29 12.40 -15.24
CA GLU A 21 14.62 12.98 -15.38
C GLU A 21 15.57 12.55 -14.26
N LYS A 22 15.11 12.53 -13.00
CA LYS A 22 15.91 12.05 -11.86
C LYS A 22 16.24 10.57 -11.98
N SER A 23 15.28 9.75 -12.40
CA SER A 23 15.47 8.31 -12.58
C SER A 23 16.45 8.00 -13.72
N PHE A 24 16.54 8.88 -14.73
CA PHE A 24 17.43 8.75 -15.88
C PHE A 24 18.72 9.57 -15.77
N ALA A 25 18.97 10.25 -14.64
CA ALA A 25 20.08 11.19 -14.46
C ALA A 25 21.50 10.63 -14.74
N LYS A 26 21.66 9.30 -14.77
CA LYS A 26 22.92 8.62 -15.09
C LYS A 26 22.83 7.80 -16.39
N ASN A 27 21.89 8.09 -17.26
CA ASN A 27 21.57 7.28 -18.45
C ASN A 27 21.31 5.80 -18.10
N ASP A 28 20.79 5.54 -16.89
CA ASP A 28 20.44 4.21 -16.42
C ASP A 28 19.04 3.84 -16.88
N THR A 29 18.97 3.24 -18.05
CA THR A 29 17.71 2.79 -18.66
C THR A 29 17.01 1.72 -17.81
N ALA A 30 17.76 0.83 -17.16
CA ALA A 30 17.20 -0.22 -16.33
C ALA A 30 16.50 0.38 -15.12
N LYS A 31 17.10 1.37 -14.47
CA LYS A 31 16.50 2.11 -13.37
C LYS A 31 15.26 2.89 -13.80
N LEU A 32 15.32 3.54 -14.97
CA LEU A 32 14.16 4.26 -15.51
C LEU A 32 12.96 3.31 -15.71
N PHE A 33 13.18 2.14 -16.32
CA PHE A 33 12.13 1.15 -16.51
C PHE A 33 11.59 0.61 -15.18
N PHE A 34 12.48 0.34 -14.23
CA PHE A 34 12.13 -0.14 -12.91
C PHE A 34 11.20 0.84 -12.18
N GLU A 35 11.60 2.13 -12.10
CA GLU A 35 10.80 3.17 -11.45
C GLU A 35 9.48 3.43 -12.19
N THR A 36 9.51 3.53 -13.53
CA THR A 36 8.30 3.73 -14.34
C THR A 36 7.31 2.59 -14.14
N ARG A 37 7.77 1.33 -14.18
CA ARG A 37 6.91 0.16 -13.90
C ARG A 37 6.32 0.24 -12.50
N GLY A 38 7.13 0.60 -11.50
CA GLY A 38 6.68 0.71 -10.12
C GLY A 38 5.59 1.77 -9.92
N VAL A 39 5.77 2.95 -10.51
CA VAL A 39 4.76 4.02 -10.49
C VAL A 39 3.50 3.59 -11.23
N LEU A 40 3.62 3.01 -12.41
CA LEU A 40 2.44 2.53 -13.17
C LEU A 40 1.67 1.45 -12.42
N LEU A 41 2.32 0.54 -11.71
CA LEU A 41 1.65 -0.46 -10.87
C LEU A 41 0.86 0.20 -9.75
N HIS A 42 1.41 1.22 -9.11
CA HIS A 42 0.73 2.01 -8.08
C HIS A 42 -0.51 2.71 -8.66
N GLU A 43 -0.33 3.53 -9.69
CA GLU A 43 -1.40 4.34 -10.28
C GLU A 43 -2.51 3.47 -10.94
N LEU A 44 -2.14 2.41 -11.64
CA LEU A 44 -3.12 1.48 -12.21
C LEU A 44 -3.92 0.75 -11.13
N THR A 45 -3.34 0.53 -9.95
CA THR A 45 -4.07 -0.08 -8.84
C THR A 45 -5.26 0.79 -8.44
N HIS A 46 -5.11 2.12 -8.41
CA HIS A 46 -6.20 3.04 -8.11
C HIS A 46 -7.41 2.89 -9.05
N ALA A 47 -7.19 2.51 -10.31
CA ALA A 47 -8.28 2.26 -11.26
C ALA A 47 -9.12 1.01 -10.94
N TYR A 48 -8.59 0.08 -10.15
CA TYR A 48 -9.24 -1.19 -9.79
C TYR A 48 -9.60 -1.30 -8.31
N GLN A 49 -9.17 -0.35 -7.49
CA GLN A 49 -9.47 -0.35 -6.06
C GLN A 49 -10.96 -0.11 -5.82
N LEU A 50 -11.49 -0.83 -4.84
CA LEU A 50 -12.80 -0.56 -4.26
C LEU A 50 -12.63 0.39 -3.08
N GLU A 51 -13.59 1.27 -2.89
CA GLU A 51 -13.51 2.33 -1.89
C GLU A 51 -14.15 1.92 -0.55
N PRO A 52 -13.50 2.21 0.59
CA PRO A 52 -14.08 2.01 1.92
C PRO A 52 -15.42 2.70 2.08
N GLN A 53 -16.45 1.95 2.48
CA GLN A 53 -17.81 2.45 2.61
C GLN A 53 -18.11 2.92 4.04
N GLY A 54 -18.93 3.99 4.16
CA GLY A 54 -19.46 4.47 5.44
C GLY A 54 -18.49 5.32 6.27
N ILE A 55 -17.35 5.74 5.74
CA ILE A 55 -16.31 6.49 6.49
C ILE A 55 -15.87 7.82 5.82
N GLY A 56 -16.63 8.33 4.87
CA GLY A 56 -16.29 9.56 4.14
C GLY A 56 -15.51 9.28 2.86
N SER A 57 -14.49 10.08 2.57
CA SER A 57 -13.75 10.02 1.29
C SER A 57 -12.25 10.11 1.50
N TYR A 58 -11.51 9.84 0.42
CA TYR A 58 -10.05 9.96 0.37
C TYR A 58 -9.50 11.28 0.92
N GLY A 59 -10.12 12.41 0.59
CA GLY A 59 -9.67 13.73 1.03
C GLY A 59 -10.09 14.13 2.45
N THR A 60 -10.97 13.37 3.11
CA THR A 60 -11.56 13.75 4.40
C THR A 60 -11.29 12.75 5.52
N ASN A 61 -10.86 11.54 5.20
CA ASN A 61 -10.68 10.48 6.18
C ASN A 61 -9.30 9.81 6.05
N ARG A 62 -8.52 9.85 7.13
CA ARG A 62 -7.17 9.28 7.17
C ARG A 62 -7.16 7.76 6.99
N VAL A 63 -8.16 7.05 7.51
CA VAL A 63 -8.29 5.59 7.37
C VAL A 63 -8.51 5.23 5.91
N PHE A 64 -9.41 5.95 5.24
CA PHE A 64 -9.67 5.80 3.80
C PHE A 64 -8.39 6.00 3.00
N TRP A 65 -7.72 7.14 3.20
CA TRP A 65 -6.48 7.47 2.53
C TRP A 65 -5.38 6.41 2.76
N ALA A 66 -5.17 5.99 4.01
CA ALA A 66 -4.13 5.01 4.35
C ALA A 66 -4.37 3.65 3.69
N PHE A 67 -5.64 3.22 3.57
CA PHE A 67 -6.01 2.01 2.85
C PHE A 67 -5.70 2.14 1.35
N ILE A 68 -6.15 3.21 0.70
CA ILE A 68 -5.99 3.41 -0.74
C ILE A 68 -4.52 3.43 -1.13
N GLU A 69 -3.70 4.27 -0.48
CA GLU A 69 -2.28 4.38 -0.76
C GLU A 69 -1.49 3.13 -0.37
N GLY A 70 -1.84 2.54 0.76
CA GLY A 70 -1.21 1.30 1.23
C GLY A 70 -1.46 0.12 0.29
N MET A 71 -2.66 -0.03 -0.25
CA MET A 71 -2.99 -1.08 -1.22
C MET A 71 -2.31 -0.87 -2.56
N ALA A 72 -2.21 0.37 -3.04
CA ALA A 72 -1.49 0.68 -4.28
C ALA A 72 -0.01 0.30 -4.16
N ASP A 73 0.63 0.67 -3.06
CA ASP A 73 2.01 0.25 -2.81
C ASP A 73 2.14 -1.24 -2.49
N ALA A 74 1.14 -1.91 -1.91
CA ALA A 74 1.18 -3.36 -1.72
C ALA A 74 1.28 -4.11 -3.05
N VAL A 75 0.54 -3.66 -4.08
CA VAL A 75 0.66 -4.24 -5.43
C VAL A 75 2.05 -3.97 -6.01
N ARG A 76 2.60 -2.78 -5.83
CA ARG A 76 3.97 -2.45 -6.24
C ARG A 76 5.01 -3.32 -5.52
N VAL A 77 4.91 -3.46 -4.19
CA VAL A 77 5.78 -4.32 -3.36
C VAL A 77 5.70 -5.79 -3.82
N ALA A 78 4.48 -6.30 -4.00
CA ALA A 78 4.23 -7.68 -4.42
C ALA A 78 4.88 -8.03 -5.77
N ASN A 79 5.14 -7.02 -6.60
CA ASN A 79 5.79 -7.13 -7.91
C ASN A 79 7.26 -6.67 -7.90
N GLY A 80 7.90 -6.58 -6.74
CA GLY A 80 9.31 -6.21 -6.60
C GLY A 80 9.61 -4.76 -7.01
N GLY A 81 8.66 -3.86 -6.87
CA GLY A 81 8.72 -2.49 -7.37
C GLY A 81 9.51 -1.50 -6.49
N PHE A 82 10.15 -1.98 -5.43
CA PHE A 82 11.08 -1.21 -4.59
C PHE A 82 12.34 -2.02 -4.36
N ASP A 83 13.50 -1.37 -4.42
CA ASP A 83 14.81 -1.99 -4.25
C ASP A 83 15.69 -1.25 -3.24
N GLY A 84 16.84 -1.86 -2.94
CA GLY A 84 17.85 -1.28 -2.07
C GLY A 84 17.56 -1.44 -0.56
N PRO A 85 18.51 -1.02 0.28
CA PRO A 85 18.51 -1.28 1.72
C PRO A 85 17.40 -0.52 2.48
N ASN A 86 16.83 0.51 1.87
CA ASN A 86 15.76 1.34 2.45
C ASN A 86 14.42 1.16 1.70
N ALA A 87 14.27 0.08 0.93
CA ALA A 87 13.03 -0.21 0.21
C ALA A 87 11.84 -0.30 1.16
N ARG A 88 12.00 -1.06 2.26
CA ARG A 88 11.03 -1.13 3.35
C ARG A 88 11.33 -0.03 4.39
N PRO A 89 10.39 0.87 4.68
CA PRO A 89 10.51 1.79 5.81
C PRO A 89 10.58 1.03 7.14
N LYS A 90 11.40 1.50 8.07
CA LYS A 90 11.47 0.97 9.43
C LYS A 90 10.53 1.72 10.36
N GLY A 91 9.88 1.01 11.26
CA GLY A 91 8.94 1.61 12.23
C GLY A 91 7.68 2.16 11.55
N GLY A 92 7.15 3.27 12.10
CA GLY A 92 5.92 3.86 11.64
C GLY A 92 4.66 3.10 12.07
N ASN A 93 3.58 3.28 11.32
CA ASN A 93 2.29 2.65 11.55
C ASN A 93 1.61 2.31 10.22
N TYR A 94 0.73 1.30 10.20
CA TYR A 94 -0.05 0.96 9.01
C TYR A 94 -0.93 2.13 8.51
N MET A 95 -1.27 3.06 9.40
CA MET A 95 -1.98 4.30 9.07
C MET A 95 -1.14 5.34 8.31
N ASP A 96 0.16 5.08 8.14
CA ASP A 96 1.04 5.96 7.35
C ASP A 96 0.87 5.77 5.83
N GLY A 97 0.12 4.73 5.44
CA GLY A 97 -0.13 4.45 4.02
C GLY A 97 1.13 4.05 3.27
N TYR A 98 1.10 4.21 1.92
CA TYR A 98 2.22 3.94 1.03
C TYR A 98 3.02 2.66 1.38
N ARG A 99 4.36 2.73 1.28
CA ARG A 99 5.25 1.58 1.52
C ARG A 99 5.13 1.01 2.94
N THR A 100 4.92 1.85 3.95
CA THR A 100 4.80 1.38 5.34
C THR A 100 3.64 0.41 5.49
N ALA A 101 2.48 0.78 4.98
CA ALA A 101 1.31 -0.10 4.94
C ALA A 101 1.46 -1.21 3.89
N GLY A 102 1.99 -0.90 2.72
CA GLY A 102 2.14 -1.83 1.60
C GLY A 102 2.96 -3.08 1.94
N TYR A 103 4.10 -2.91 2.59
CA TYR A 103 4.91 -4.03 3.07
C TYR A 103 4.19 -4.88 4.12
N PHE A 104 3.43 -4.27 5.00
CA PHE A 104 2.62 -4.98 5.98
C PHE A 104 1.49 -5.79 5.33
N PHE A 105 0.79 -5.22 4.34
CA PHE A 105 -0.29 -5.93 3.66
C PHE A 105 0.24 -7.13 2.85
N VAL A 106 1.43 -6.99 2.25
CA VAL A 106 2.11 -8.12 1.60
C VAL A 106 2.55 -9.16 2.61
N TRP A 107 3.04 -8.76 3.79
CA TRP A 107 3.37 -9.68 4.87
C TRP A 107 2.13 -10.47 5.34
N LEU A 108 0.98 -9.83 5.45
CA LEU A 108 -0.29 -10.51 5.77
C LEU A 108 -0.67 -11.54 4.70
N ARG A 109 -0.49 -11.20 3.42
CA ARG A 109 -0.67 -12.17 2.33
C ARG A 109 0.25 -13.37 2.46
N ASP A 110 1.52 -13.14 2.76
CA ASP A 110 2.53 -14.18 2.75
C ASP A 110 2.50 -15.07 4.02
N ASN A 111 1.98 -14.55 5.15
CA ASN A 111 2.04 -15.23 6.44
C ASN A 111 0.68 -15.62 7.02
N LYS A 112 -0.43 -15.05 6.54
CA LYS A 112 -1.77 -15.30 7.07
C LYS A 112 -2.72 -15.88 6.02
N ASP A 113 -2.88 -15.23 4.87
CA ASP A 113 -3.81 -15.64 3.83
C ASP A 113 -3.28 -15.24 2.44
N PRO A 114 -2.94 -16.19 1.55
CA PRO A 114 -2.41 -15.88 0.21
C PRO A 114 -3.38 -15.05 -0.66
N GLU A 115 -4.67 -15.06 -0.33
CA GLU A 115 -5.71 -14.26 -0.99
C GLU A 115 -5.97 -12.91 -0.29
N PHE A 116 -5.14 -12.56 0.72
CA PHE A 116 -5.41 -11.41 1.59
C PHE A 116 -5.65 -10.12 0.80
N LEU A 117 -4.78 -9.75 -0.13
CA LEU A 117 -4.90 -8.48 -0.87
C LEU A 117 -6.24 -8.40 -1.64
N ARG A 118 -6.65 -9.47 -2.28
CA ARG A 118 -7.93 -9.54 -3.00
C ARG A 118 -9.12 -9.41 -2.03
N LYS A 119 -9.09 -10.17 -0.94
CA LYS A 119 -10.14 -10.13 0.10
C LYS A 119 -10.19 -8.77 0.79
N PHE A 120 -9.01 -8.15 1.00
CA PHE A 120 -8.89 -6.84 1.65
C PHE A 120 -9.49 -5.73 0.79
N ASN A 121 -9.23 -5.72 -0.51
CA ASN A 121 -9.92 -4.83 -1.45
C ASN A 121 -11.44 -5.05 -1.41
N ARG A 122 -11.91 -6.29 -1.43
CA ARG A 122 -13.32 -6.62 -1.42
C ARG A 122 -14.02 -6.29 -0.09
N SER A 123 -13.31 -6.35 1.02
CA SER A 123 -13.85 -6.04 2.35
C SER A 123 -14.46 -4.63 2.43
N THR A 124 -14.02 -3.70 1.56
CA THR A 124 -14.56 -2.34 1.51
C THR A 124 -16.06 -2.28 1.22
N LEU A 125 -16.59 -3.30 0.54
CA LEU A 125 -18.03 -3.45 0.25
C LEU A 125 -18.76 -4.34 1.26
N GLU A 126 -18.03 -5.11 2.07
CA GLU A 126 -18.59 -6.14 2.95
C GLU A 126 -18.59 -5.71 4.42
N VAL A 127 -17.70 -4.81 4.81
CA VAL A 127 -17.56 -4.25 6.17
C VAL A 127 -17.99 -2.79 6.14
N ILE A 128 -19.15 -2.47 6.75
CA ILE A 128 -19.72 -1.11 6.72
C ILE A 128 -20.20 -0.72 8.14
N PRO A 129 -19.72 0.39 8.74
CA PRO A 129 -18.63 1.26 8.25
C PRO A 129 -17.29 0.52 8.22
N TRP A 130 -16.49 0.81 7.20
CA TRP A 130 -15.22 0.14 7.03
C TRP A 130 -14.18 0.57 8.07
N SER A 131 -13.38 -0.39 8.55
CA SER A 131 -12.19 -0.14 9.36
C SER A 131 -11.14 -1.21 9.10
N PHE A 132 -9.88 -0.90 9.36
CA PHE A 132 -8.80 -1.89 9.28
C PHE A 132 -9.08 -3.09 10.17
N ASP A 133 -9.45 -2.87 11.43
CA ASP A 133 -9.73 -3.95 12.38
C ASP A 133 -10.95 -4.78 11.97
N GLY A 134 -12.01 -4.12 11.49
CA GLY A 134 -13.19 -4.80 10.97
C GLY A 134 -12.88 -5.68 9.77
N ALA A 135 -12.07 -5.19 8.83
CA ALA A 135 -11.63 -5.95 7.66
C ALA A 135 -10.75 -7.15 8.05
N ILE A 136 -9.80 -6.97 8.98
CA ILE A 136 -8.97 -8.06 9.50
C ILE A 136 -9.83 -9.17 10.12
N LYS A 137 -10.77 -8.80 10.99
CA LYS A 137 -11.67 -9.77 11.62
C LYS A 137 -12.58 -10.48 10.64
N HIS A 138 -13.01 -9.77 9.60
CA HIS A 138 -13.83 -10.35 8.52
C HIS A 138 -13.05 -11.38 7.68
N ILE A 139 -11.76 -11.11 7.40
CA ILE A 139 -10.94 -11.94 6.51
C ILE A 139 -10.27 -13.10 7.25
N LEU A 140 -9.66 -12.82 8.39
CA LEU A 140 -8.80 -13.76 9.12
C LEU A 140 -9.50 -14.44 10.30
N GLY A 141 -10.51 -13.80 10.90
CA GLY A 141 -11.23 -14.30 12.07
C GLY A 141 -11.32 -13.28 13.19
N LYS A 142 -12.32 -13.47 14.07
CA LYS A 142 -12.63 -12.52 15.16
C LYS A 142 -11.54 -12.42 16.22
N GLU A 143 -10.69 -13.43 16.31
CA GLU A 143 -9.54 -13.52 17.23
C GLU A 143 -8.37 -12.63 16.82
N TYR A 144 -8.32 -12.15 15.58
CA TYR A 144 -7.27 -11.26 15.10
C TYR A 144 -7.62 -9.79 15.32
N SER A 145 -6.61 -8.98 15.65
CA SER A 145 -6.71 -7.52 15.62
C SER A 145 -5.62 -6.92 14.75
N ILE A 146 -5.91 -5.78 14.14
CA ILE A 146 -4.93 -5.10 13.26
C ILE A 146 -3.69 -4.67 14.04
N ASP A 147 -3.84 -4.21 15.28
CA ASP A 147 -2.72 -3.73 16.10
C ASP A 147 -1.81 -4.87 16.56
N GLU A 148 -2.38 -6.03 16.92
CA GLU A 148 -1.59 -7.24 17.25
C GLU A 148 -0.84 -7.77 16.03
N LEU A 149 -1.48 -7.80 14.86
CA LEU A 149 -0.82 -8.20 13.60
C LEU A 149 0.24 -7.20 13.17
N TRP A 150 0.03 -5.91 13.39
CA TRP A 150 1.05 -4.89 13.15
C TRP A 150 2.26 -5.10 14.07
N HIS A 151 2.04 -5.37 15.35
CA HIS A 151 3.10 -5.69 16.30
C HIS A 151 3.86 -6.97 15.90
N GLU A 152 3.14 -8.04 15.55
CA GLU A 152 3.72 -9.30 15.05
C GLU A 152 4.61 -9.06 13.82
N TYR A 153 4.11 -8.25 12.87
CA TYR A 153 4.88 -7.84 11.70
C TYR A 153 6.17 -7.10 12.09
N GLN A 154 6.09 -6.10 12.97
CA GLN A 154 7.25 -5.32 13.38
C GLN A 154 8.33 -6.19 14.06
N VAL A 155 7.92 -7.18 14.84
CA VAL A 155 8.83 -8.19 15.42
C VAL A 155 9.44 -9.05 14.31
N ALA A 156 8.62 -9.56 13.41
CA ALA A 156 9.06 -10.45 12.33
C ALA A 156 10.09 -9.79 11.38
N VAL A 157 9.96 -8.48 11.15
CA VAL A 157 10.88 -7.72 10.28
C VAL A 157 12.05 -7.07 11.04
N GLY A 158 12.13 -7.26 12.37
CA GLY A 158 13.23 -6.77 13.21
C GLY A 158 13.17 -5.27 13.55
N ASP A 159 12.01 -4.65 13.45
CA ASP A 159 11.81 -3.24 13.86
C ASP A 159 11.66 -3.11 15.38
N ILE A 160 11.16 -4.16 16.03
CA ILE A 160 11.02 -4.27 17.49
C ILE A 160 11.75 -5.54 17.96
N GLN A 161 12.52 -5.41 19.03
CA GLN A 161 13.12 -6.55 19.72
C GLN A 161 12.17 -7.01 20.84
N VAL A 162 11.96 -8.32 20.93
CA VAL A 162 11.20 -8.96 22.02
C VAL A 162 12.14 -9.33 23.14
#